data_1249f3861403945d74c94f14c82d543e
#
_entry.id   1249f3861403945d74c94f14c82d543e
#
_cell.length_a   1.000
_cell.length_b   1.000
_cell.length_c   1.000
_cell.angle_alpha   90.00
_cell.angle_beta   90.00
_cell.angle_gamma   90.00
#
_symmetry.space_group_name_H-M   'P 1'
#
loop_
_entity.id
_entity.type
_entity.pdbx_description
1 polymer ?
#
loop_
_entity_poly.entity_id
_entity_poly.type
_entity_poly.pdbx_seq_one_letter_code
_entity_poly.pdbx_strand_id
1 'polypeptide(L)'
;LSAWEKDAEGALALVLLLDQIPRNIFRGSAQAFATDANARAAARIALHRDWDLSISIPARQFFYMPLEHSENLVDQDRAVRLFKDRYPGDPDMLLYAVVHREQIRRFGRFPG
;
A
#
# COMPACT_ATOMS: atom_id res chain seq x y z
N LEU A 1 -5.70 -11.20 -15.42
CA LEU A 1 -5.51 -10.12 -14.46
C LEU A 1 -6.36 -8.89 -14.74
N SER A 2 -6.65 -8.63 -16.03
CA SER A 2 -7.51 -7.48 -16.39
C SER A 2 -8.90 -7.57 -15.79
N ALA A 3 -9.42 -8.78 -15.56
CA ALA A 3 -10.71 -8.98 -14.91
C ALA A 3 -10.68 -8.52 -13.44
N TRP A 4 -9.52 -8.58 -12.78
CA TRP A 4 -9.36 -8.19 -11.38
C TRP A 4 -9.23 -6.66 -11.21
N GLU A 5 -9.04 -5.94 -12.31
CA GLU A 5 -8.93 -4.49 -12.29
C GLU A 5 -10.25 -3.79 -12.57
N LYS A 6 -11.37 -4.54 -12.68
CA LYS A 6 -12.67 -3.99 -13.08
C LYS A 6 -13.52 -3.52 -11.92
N ASP A 7 -13.24 -3.96 -10.70
CA ASP A 7 -14.01 -3.58 -9.53
C ASP A 7 -13.13 -3.54 -8.28
N ALA A 8 -13.72 -3.04 -7.19
CA ALA A 8 -13.01 -2.85 -5.93
C ALA A 8 -12.49 -4.16 -5.34
N GLU A 9 -13.31 -5.22 -5.37
CA GLU A 9 -12.91 -6.51 -4.78
C GLU A 9 -11.81 -7.18 -5.60
N GLY A 10 -11.91 -7.13 -6.92
CA GLY A 10 -10.87 -7.65 -7.80
C GLY A 10 -9.57 -6.89 -7.66
N ALA A 11 -9.64 -5.57 -7.55
CA ALA A 11 -8.47 -4.74 -7.32
C ALA A 11 -7.81 -5.06 -5.98
N LEU A 12 -8.61 -5.26 -4.93
CA LEU A 12 -8.08 -5.65 -3.63
C LEU A 12 -7.36 -7.00 -3.69
N ALA A 13 -7.96 -7.99 -4.35
CA ALA A 13 -7.34 -9.29 -4.53
C ALA A 13 -6.01 -9.18 -5.25
N LEU A 14 -5.94 -8.37 -6.29
CA LEU A 14 -4.70 -8.16 -7.06
C LEU A 14 -3.61 -7.52 -6.21
N VAL A 15 -3.95 -6.48 -5.45
CA VAL A 15 -2.99 -5.83 -4.57
C VAL A 15 -2.47 -6.79 -3.50
N LEU A 16 -3.34 -7.59 -2.90
CA LEU A 16 -2.93 -8.59 -1.92
C LEU A 16 -1.97 -9.61 -2.53
N LEU A 17 -2.26 -10.06 -3.75
CA LEU A 17 -1.40 -11.02 -4.45
C LEU A 17 -0.02 -10.44 -4.74
N LEU A 18 0.06 -9.17 -5.09
CA LEU A 18 1.31 -8.54 -5.50
C LEU A 18 2.12 -7.95 -4.35
N ASP A 19 1.46 -7.53 -3.26
CA ASP A 19 2.12 -6.87 -2.13
C ASP A 19 2.28 -7.79 -0.92
N GLN A 20 1.20 -8.35 -0.41
CA GLN A 20 1.21 -9.06 0.87
C GLN A 20 1.67 -10.52 0.75
N ILE A 21 1.22 -11.23 -0.28
CA ILE A 21 1.54 -12.66 -0.41
C ILE A 21 3.04 -12.90 -0.63
N PRO A 22 3.73 -12.16 -1.52
CA PRO A 22 5.18 -12.34 -1.66
C PRO A 22 5.94 -12.06 -0.37
N ARG A 23 5.52 -11.06 0.41
CA ARG A 23 6.16 -10.76 1.69
C ARG A 23 6.03 -11.91 2.68
N ASN A 24 4.89 -12.58 2.69
CA ASN A 24 4.64 -13.67 3.62
C ASN A 24 5.31 -14.98 3.21
N ILE A 25 5.37 -15.26 1.90
CA ILE A 25 5.93 -16.51 1.37
C ILE A 25 7.46 -16.45 1.29
N PHE A 26 8.01 -15.32 0.82
CA PHE A 26 9.44 -15.16 0.55
C PHE A 26 10.16 -14.33 1.62
N ARG A 27 9.69 -14.40 2.84
CA ARG A 27 10.23 -13.61 3.95
C ARG A 27 11.75 -13.79 4.05
N GLY A 28 12.47 -12.67 4.09
CA GLY A 28 13.93 -12.67 4.17
C GLY A 28 14.64 -12.83 2.82
N SER A 29 13.89 -12.86 1.71
CA SER A 29 14.44 -12.99 0.35
C SER A 29 14.10 -11.76 -0.47
N ALA A 30 14.93 -11.46 -1.48
CA ALA A 30 14.63 -10.40 -2.45
C ALA A 30 13.32 -10.65 -3.21
N GLN A 31 12.89 -11.90 -3.33
CA GLN A 31 11.62 -12.23 -3.98
C GLN A 31 10.41 -11.67 -3.24
N ALA A 32 10.55 -11.37 -1.95
CA ALA A 32 9.48 -10.74 -1.17
C ALA A 32 9.06 -9.38 -1.74
N PHE A 33 9.95 -8.71 -2.47
CA PHE A 33 9.74 -7.36 -2.99
C PHE A 33 9.66 -7.31 -4.53
N ALA A 34 9.73 -8.48 -5.19
CA ALA A 34 9.87 -8.55 -6.65
C ALA A 34 8.69 -7.92 -7.40
N THR A 35 7.48 -7.90 -6.79
CA THR A 35 6.27 -7.38 -7.43
C THR A 35 5.79 -6.07 -6.81
N ASP A 36 6.62 -5.39 -6.03
CA ASP A 36 6.20 -4.15 -5.35
C ASP A 36 5.80 -3.05 -6.33
N ALA A 37 6.53 -2.89 -7.44
CA ALA A 37 6.18 -1.89 -8.45
C ALA A 37 4.81 -2.18 -9.08
N ASN A 38 4.51 -3.46 -9.31
CA ASN A 38 3.22 -3.88 -9.85
C ASN A 38 2.10 -3.63 -8.83
N ALA A 39 2.37 -3.88 -7.56
CA ALA A 39 1.42 -3.61 -6.49
C ALA A 39 1.09 -2.12 -6.40
N ARG A 40 2.11 -1.26 -6.50
CA ARG A 40 1.90 0.19 -6.50
C ARG A 40 1.05 0.64 -7.69
N ALA A 41 1.32 0.11 -8.87
CA ALA A 41 0.54 0.44 -10.06
C ALA A 41 -0.93 0.04 -9.91
N ALA A 42 -1.19 -1.16 -9.40
CA ALA A 42 -2.55 -1.63 -9.15
C ALA A 42 -3.25 -0.77 -8.09
N ALA A 43 -2.55 -0.40 -7.02
CA ALA A 43 -3.10 0.46 -5.99
C ALA A 43 -3.44 1.85 -6.53
N ARG A 44 -2.59 2.43 -7.37
CA ARG A 44 -2.85 3.74 -7.98
C ARG A 44 -4.11 3.74 -8.85
N ILE A 45 -4.33 2.67 -9.62
CA ILE A 45 -5.54 2.53 -10.42
C ILE A 45 -6.77 2.51 -9.51
N ALA A 46 -6.74 1.69 -8.46
CA ALA A 46 -7.85 1.57 -7.52
C ALA A 46 -8.14 2.91 -6.83
N LEU A 47 -7.12 3.63 -6.40
CA LEU A 47 -7.26 4.92 -5.75
C LEU A 47 -7.82 5.98 -6.69
N HIS A 48 -7.38 5.98 -7.93
CA HIS A 48 -7.90 6.91 -8.94
C HIS A 48 -9.40 6.71 -9.19
N ARG A 49 -9.87 5.47 -9.07
CA ARG A 49 -11.27 5.12 -9.25
C ARG A 49 -12.07 5.13 -7.94
N ASP A 50 -11.43 5.52 -6.83
CA ASP A 50 -12.02 5.53 -5.49
C ASP A 50 -12.55 4.16 -5.03
N TRP A 51 -12.00 3.09 -5.57
CA TRP A 51 -12.40 1.73 -5.20
C TRP A 51 -12.09 1.38 -3.75
N ASP A 52 -11.07 2.03 -3.17
CA ASP A 52 -10.75 1.85 -1.75
C ASP A 52 -11.93 2.22 -0.86
N LEU A 53 -12.72 3.21 -1.26
CA LEU A 53 -13.86 3.66 -0.47
C LEU A 53 -15.02 2.67 -0.47
N SER A 54 -15.03 1.73 -1.41
CA SER A 54 -16.04 0.65 -1.47
C SER A 54 -15.68 -0.54 -0.58
N ILE A 55 -14.46 -0.58 -0.06
CA ILE A 55 -13.99 -1.65 0.81
C ILE A 55 -13.96 -1.13 2.24
N SER A 56 -14.59 -1.85 3.17
CA SER A 56 -14.65 -1.41 4.56
C SER A 56 -13.31 -1.61 5.28
N ILE A 57 -13.11 -0.83 6.32
CA ILE A 57 -11.99 -0.97 7.24
C ILE A 57 -12.19 -2.29 8.02
N PRO A 58 -11.14 -3.12 8.28
CA PRO A 58 -9.72 -2.80 8.08
C PRO A 58 -9.15 -3.20 6.71
N ALA A 59 -9.86 -3.90 5.87
CA ALA A 59 -9.32 -4.39 4.59
C ALA A 59 -8.87 -3.26 3.66
N ARG A 60 -9.48 -2.09 3.81
CA ARG A 60 -9.14 -0.89 3.02
C ARG A 60 -7.66 -0.53 3.07
N GLN A 61 -6.99 -0.83 4.18
CA GLN A 61 -5.58 -0.50 4.37
C GLN A 61 -4.67 -1.09 3.28
N PHE A 62 -5.06 -2.22 2.71
CA PHE A 62 -4.23 -2.91 1.73
C PHE A 62 -4.10 -2.16 0.41
N PHE A 63 -4.97 -1.21 0.13
CA PHE A 63 -4.79 -0.30 -1.00
C PHE A 63 -3.72 0.76 -0.74
N TYR A 64 -3.44 1.08 0.53
CA TYR A 64 -2.49 2.14 0.90
C TYR A 64 -1.09 1.59 1.19
N MET A 65 -1.00 0.34 1.61
CA MET A 65 0.27 -0.27 2.00
C MET A 65 1.31 -0.33 0.88
N PRO A 66 0.96 -0.56 -0.39
CA PRO A 66 1.97 -0.50 -1.45
C PRO A 66 2.68 0.85 -1.53
N LEU A 67 1.98 1.95 -1.27
CA LEU A 67 2.59 3.28 -1.21
C LEU A 67 3.45 3.43 0.04
N GLU A 68 3.01 2.89 1.17
CA GLU A 68 3.75 2.91 2.42
C GLU A 68 5.05 2.11 2.33
N HIS A 69 5.10 1.07 1.50
CA HIS A 69 6.30 0.27 1.26
C HIS A 69 7.26 0.91 0.26
N SER A 70 6.86 1.96 -0.42
CA SER A 70 7.67 2.66 -1.41
C SER A 70 8.78 3.47 -0.76
N GLU A 71 9.94 3.51 -1.39
CA GLU A 71 11.03 4.39 -0.95
C GLU A 71 10.99 5.77 -1.61
N ASN A 72 9.91 6.09 -2.30
CA ASN A 72 9.68 7.39 -2.91
C ASN A 72 8.88 8.27 -1.95
N LEU A 73 9.40 9.47 -1.64
CA LEU A 73 8.78 10.36 -0.66
C LEU A 73 7.37 10.82 -1.10
N VAL A 74 7.14 10.98 -2.40
CA VAL A 74 5.80 11.35 -2.90
C VAL A 74 4.78 10.27 -2.54
N ASP A 75 5.14 9.00 -2.72
CA ASP A 75 4.27 7.88 -2.33
C ASP A 75 4.05 7.85 -0.82
N GLN A 76 5.09 8.11 -0.04
CA GLN A 76 4.99 8.16 1.41
C GLN A 76 4.04 9.28 1.88
N ASP A 77 4.16 10.47 1.31
CA ASP A 77 3.27 11.58 1.64
C ASP A 77 1.82 11.24 1.29
N ARG A 78 1.61 10.58 0.15
CA ARG A 78 0.27 10.16 -0.25
C ARG A 78 -0.31 9.12 0.71
N ALA A 79 0.50 8.16 1.14
CA ALA A 79 0.07 7.14 2.11
C ALA A 79 -0.39 7.80 3.42
N VAL A 80 0.36 8.75 3.94
CA VAL A 80 -0.02 9.48 5.16
C VAL A 80 -1.37 10.17 4.97
N ARG A 81 -1.57 10.87 3.85
CA ARG A 81 -2.85 11.56 3.58
C ARG A 81 -4.01 10.58 3.50
N LEU A 82 -3.82 9.43 2.86
CA LEU A 82 -4.86 8.41 2.71
C LEU A 82 -5.25 7.81 4.05
N PHE A 83 -4.29 7.45 4.90
CA PHE A 83 -4.59 6.95 6.23
C PHE A 83 -5.29 8.01 7.08
N LYS A 84 -4.88 9.27 6.96
CA LYS A 84 -5.52 10.36 7.70
C LYS A 84 -6.96 10.60 7.24
N ASP A 85 -7.18 10.66 5.93
CA ASP A 85 -8.45 11.13 5.36
C ASP A 85 -9.44 10.01 5.08
N ARG A 86 -8.97 8.80 4.79
CA ARG A 86 -9.79 7.69 4.33
C ARG A 86 -9.76 6.46 5.25
N TYR A 87 -9.06 6.55 6.39
CA TYR A 87 -8.94 5.43 7.33
C TYR A 87 -9.17 5.93 8.77
N PRO A 88 -10.38 6.46 9.05
CA PRO A 88 -10.65 7.05 10.35
C PRO A 88 -10.74 6.00 11.46
N GLY A 89 -10.44 6.43 12.67
CA GLY A 89 -10.63 5.60 13.86
C GLY A 89 -9.45 4.71 14.22
N ASP A 90 -8.34 4.81 13.49
CA ASP A 90 -7.16 4.00 13.78
C ASP A 90 -5.89 4.87 13.78
N PRO A 91 -5.61 5.55 14.90
CA PRO A 91 -4.42 6.41 14.98
C PRO A 91 -3.10 5.65 14.85
N ASP A 92 -3.07 4.36 15.19
CA ASP A 92 -1.85 3.57 15.06
C ASP A 92 -1.44 3.39 13.61
N MET A 93 -2.39 3.17 12.71
CA MET A 93 -2.09 3.05 11.28
C MET A 93 -1.55 4.36 10.70
N LEU A 94 -2.10 5.48 11.13
CA LEU A 94 -1.58 6.79 10.74
C LEU A 94 -0.17 6.99 11.27
N LEU A 95 0.09 6.61 12.51
CA LEU A 95 1.42 6.71 13.12
C LEU A 95 2.44 5.87 12.34
N TYR A 96 2.11 4.64 11.98
CA TYR A 96 2.98 3.81 11.14
C TYR A 96 3.32 4.49 9.82
N ALA A 97 2.33 5.07 9.16
CA ALA A 97 2.57 5.76 7.90
C ALA A 97 3.52 6.95 8.08
N VAL A 98 3.34 7.72 9.15
CA VAL A 98 4.21 8.85 9.47
C VAL A 98 5.63 8.38 9.76
N VAL A 99 5.80 7.31 10.53
CA VAL A 99 7.12 6.76 10.85
C VAL A 99 7.84 6.31 9.59
N HIS A 100 7.17 5.58 8.71
CA HIS A 100 7.75 5.16 7.43
C HIS A 100 8.19 6.36 6.59
N ARG A 101 7.33 7.38 6.50
CA ARG A 101 7.66 8.59 5.76
C ARG A 101 8.90 9.28 6.32
N GLU A 102 9.03 9.37 7.65
CA GLU A 102 10.19 9.99 8.28
C GLU A 102 11.48 9.21 8.01
N GLN A 103 11.40 7.87 7.94
CA GLN A 103 12.56 7.07 7.56
C GLN A 103 13.03 7.39 6.14
N ILE A 104 12.11 7.51 5.20
CA ILE A 104 12.45 7.87 3.81
C ILE A 104 12.97 9.30 3.73
N ARG A 105 12.35 10.23 4.47
CA ARG A 105 12.80 11.62 4.49
C ARG A 105 14.23 11.76 4.99
N ARG A 106 14.60 10.99 6.02
CA ARG A 106 15.91 11.06 6.65
C ARG A 106 16.99 10.27 5.93
N PHE A 107 16.66 9.09 5.44
CA PHE A 107 17.64 8.14 4.94
C PHE A 107 17.53 7.85 3.45
N GLY A 108 16.45 8.28 2.79
CA GLY A 108 16.18 7.98 1.39
C GLY A 108 15.80 6.54 1.12
N ARG A 109 15.81 5.70 2.15
CA ARG A 109 15.49 4.27 2.09
C ARG A 109 15.08 3.78 3.46
N PHE A 110 14.47 2.61 3.50
CA PHE A 110 14.21 1.94 4.78
C PHE A 110 15.49 1.35 5.34
N PRO A 111 15.79 1.57 6.64
CA PRO A 111 16.97 0.99 7.26
C PRO A 111 16.86 -0.54 7.38
N GLY A 112 17.99 -1.20 7.26
CA GLY A 112 18.08 -2.65 7.42
C GLY A 112 18.20 -3.46 6.16
#